data_d508ce10044b325c796ecdb5bf77ce2f
#
_entry.id   d508ce10044b325c796ecdb5bf77ce2f
#
_cell.length_a   1.000
_cell.length_b   1.000
_cell.length_c   1.000
_cell.angle_alpha   90.00
_cell.angle_beta   90.00
_cell.angle_gamma   90.00
#
_symmetry.space_group_name_H-M   'P 1'
#
loop_
_entity.id
_entity.type
_entity.pdbx_description
1 polymer ?
#
loop_
_entity_poly.entity_id
_entity_poly.type
_entity_poly.pdbx_seq_one_letter_code
_entity_poly.pdbx_strand_id
1 'polypeptide(L)'
;MNITDLLAPDGVVAALKVQSKKQLLQELAGRAAVLTRLPERRILETLVERERLGTTGVGQGVAIPHGRLADLKGIYGLFARLDAPIDYNSVDNQPVDLVFLLLAPEGAGADHLKALARVSRLLRNQAACEKLRSARTAEAMFAILTEPTGGAGAQAA
;
A
#
# COMPACT_ATOMS: atom_id res chain seq x y z
N MET A 1 -3.20 13.73 -8.82
CA MET A 1 -3.22 12.26 -8.90
C MET A 1 -4.18 11.71 -7.86
N ASN A 2 -5.09 10.87 -8.29
CA ASN A 2 -6.08 10.24 -7.40
C ASN A 2 -5.72 8.79 -7.15
N ILE A 3 -6.22 8.24 -6.06
CA ILE A 3 -5.96 6.83 -5.75
C ILE A 3 -6.51 5.92 -6.87
N THR A 4 -7.59 6.30 -7.53
CA THR A 4 -8.12 5.52 -8.65
C THR A 4 -7.15 5.42 -9.83
N ASP A 5 -6.17 6.32 -9.91
CA ASP A 5 -5.14 6.24 -10.94
C ASP A 5 -4.09 5.15 -10.63
N LEU A 6 -4.06 4.70 -9.38
CA LEU A 6 -3.05 3.74 -8.91
C LEU A 6 -3.66 2.39 -8.55
N LEU A 7 -4.90 2.36 -8.10
CA LEU A 7 -5.50 1.19 -7.45
C LEU A 7 -6.74 0.76 -8.19
N ALA A 8 -6.76 -0.49 -8.62
CA ALA A 8 -7.95 -1.10 -9.22
C ALA A 8 -8.71 -1.89 -8.15
N PRO A 9 -10.00 -2.17 -8.36
CA PRO A 9 -10.78 -2.93 -7.36
C PRO A 9 -10.17 -4.27 -7.00
N ASP A 10 -9.56 -4.96 -7.96
CA ASP A 10 -8.92 -6.26 -7.70
C ASP A 10 -7.56 -6.11 -7.01
N GLY A 11 -7.12 -4.90 -6.76
CA GLY A 11 -5.91 -4.64 -5.97
C GLY A 11 -6.17 -4.48 -4.47
N VAL A 12 -7.37 -4.80 -3.99
CA VAL A 12 -7.71 -4.68 -2.57
C VAL A 12 -7.91 -6.05 -1.96
N VAL A 13 -7.15 -6.35 -0.91
CA VAL A 13 -7.22 -7.63 -0.20
C VAL A 13 -7.79 -7.38 1.19
N ALA A 14 -8.99 -7.90 1.44
CA ALA A 14 -9.73 -7.60 2.67
C ALA A 14 -9.18 -8.30 3.91
N ALA A 15 -8.59 -9.49 3.75
CA ALA A 15 -8.07 -10.24 4.88
C ALA A 15 -6.88 -11.06 4.41
N LEU A 16 -5.69 -10.53 4.62
CA LEU A 16 -4.47 -11.21 4.22
C LEU A 16 -3.85 -11.90 5.43
N LYS A 17 -3.64 -13.20 5.33
CA LYS A 17 -3.10 -13.97 6.45
C LYS A 17 -1.61 -14.13 6.28
N VAL A 18 -0.85 -13.38 7.06
CA VAL A 18 0.61 -13.47 7.11
C VAL A 18 1.05 -13.33 8.56
N GLN A 19 2.22 -13.86 8.88
CA GLN A 19 2.71 -13.88 10.25
C GLN A 19 3.98 -13.07 10.46
N SER A 20 4.59 -12.59 9.39
CA SER A 20 5.85 -11.85 9.49
C SER A 20 5.98 -10.86 8.34
N LYS A 21 6.88 -9.89 8.53
CA LYS A 21 7.22 -8.95 7.48
C LYS A 21 7.70 -9.67 6.22
N LYS A 22 8.54 -10.67 6.38
CA LYS A 22 9.06 -11.43 5.24
C LYS A 22 7.92 -12.10 4.47
N GLN A 23 7.01 -12.74 5.17
CA GLN A 23 5.89 -13.40 4.54
C GLN A 23 4.96 -12.40 3.86
N LEU A 24 4.77 -11.23 4.48
CA LEU A 24 3.98 -10.17 3.88
C LEU A 24 4.58 -9.71 2.55
N LEU A 25 5.87 -9.43 2.52
CA LEU A 25 6.52 -8.98 1.28
C LEU A 25 6.43 -10.05 0.19
N GLN A 26 6.54 -11.32 0.55
CA GLN A 26 6.39 -12.42 -0.41
C GLN A 26 4.97 -12.47 -0.98
N GLU A 27 3.95 -12.33 -0.13
CA GLU A 27 2.56 -12.34 -0.58
C GLU A 27 2.27 -11.14 -1.49
N LEU A 28 2.74 -9.97 -1.10
CA LEU A 28 2.54 -8.77 -1.90
C LEU A 28 3.20 -8.91 -3.27
N ALA A 29 4.41 -9.45 -3.31
CA ALA A 29 5.13 -9.63 -4.57
C ALA A 29 4.39 -10.61 -5.49
N GLY A 30 3.84 -11.68 -4.92
CA GLY A 30 3.07 -12.64 -5.71
C GLY A 30 1.81 -12.02 -6.31
N ARG A 31 1.08 -11.24 -5.52
CA ARG A 31 -0.12 -10.58 -6.02
C ARG A 31 0.19 -9.49 -7.02
N ALA A 32 1.26 -8.72 -6.77
CA ALA A 32 1.69 -7.70 -7.70
C ALA A 32 2.17 -8.29 -9.02
N ALA A 33 2.77 -9.47 -9.00
CA ALA A 33 3.19 -10.16 -10.23
C ALA A 33 2.00 -10.46 -11.13
N VAL A 34 0.87 -10.83 -10.55
CA VAL A 34 -0.35 -11.08 -11.32
C VAL A 34 -0.86 -9.79 -11.96
N LEU A 35 -0.85 -8.69 -11.20
CA LEU A 35 -1.35 -7.41 -11.70
C LEU A 35 -0.43 -6.78 -12.76
N THR A 36 0.88 -6.87 -12.57
CA THR A 36 1.84 -6.19 -13.42
C THR A 36 2.41 -7.07 -14.52
N ARG A 37 2.26 -8.39 -14.39
CA ARG A 37 2.85 -9.40 -15.28
C ARG A 37 4.37 -9.38 -15.26
N LEU A 38 4.96 -8.84 -14.19
CA LEU A 38 6.40 -8.89 -13.97
C LEU A 38 6.74 -10.08 -13.09
N PRO A 39 7.98 -10.60 -13.17
CA PRO A 39 8.36 -11.73 -12.33
C PRO A 39 8.28 -11.42 -10.86
N GLU A 40 7.64 -12.30 -10.12
CA GLU A 40 7.47 -12.14 -8.67
C GLU A 40 8.82 -11.94 -7.98
N ARG A 41 9.84 -12.68 -8.40
CA ARG A 41 11.17 -12.59 -7.80
C ARG A 41 11.77 -11.19 -7.90
N ARG A 42 11.61 -10.54 -9.05
CA ARG A 42 12.13 -9.19 -9.24
C ARG A 42 11.41 -8.20 -8.33
N ILE A 43 10.10 -8.35 -8.20
CA ILE A 43 9.32 -7.48 -7.32
C ILE A 43 9.77 -7.67 -5.88
N LEU A 44 9.90 -8.92 -5.45
CA LEU A 44 10.32 -9.22 -4.08
C LEU A 44 11.70 -8.66 -3.78
N GLU A 45 12.66 -8.86 -4.69
CA GLU A 45 14.01 -8.34 -4.51
C GLU A 45 14.01 -6.82 -4.37
N THR A 46 13.21 -6.15 -5.19
CA THR A 46 13.10 -4.69 -5.13
C THR A 46 12.55 -4.23 -3.78
N LEU A 47 11.50 -4.88 -3.29
CA LEU A 47 10.91 -4.53 -2.01
C LEU A 47 11.87 -4.78 -0.85
N VAL A 48 12.56 -5.92 -0.87
CA VAL A 48 13.53 -6.25 0.19
C VAL A 48 14.68 -5.25 0.19
N GLU A 49 15.20 -4.89 -0.97
CA GLU A 49 16.27 -3.89 -1.06
C GLU A 49 15.82 -2.54 -0.48
N ARG A 50 14.58 -2.12 -0.77
CA ARG A 50 14.06 -0.86 -0.24
C ARG A 50 13.97 -0.91 1.28
N GLU A 51 13.51 -2.04 1.84
CA GLU A 51 13.39 -2.18 3.30
C GLU A 51 14.75 -2.18 3.99
N ARG A 52 15.80 -2.62 3.31
CA ARG A 52 17.15 -2.57 3.89
C ARG A 52 17.64 -1.16 4.12
N LEU A 53 17.14 -0.19 3.36
CA LEU A 53 17.53 1.21 3.52
C LEU A 53 16.82 1.86 4.71
N GLY A 54 15.78 1.22 5.22
CA GLY A 54 14.99 1.72 6.34
C GLY A 54 13.57 1.22 6.19
N THR A 55 12.91 1.03 7.32
CA THR A 55 11.56 0.47 7.31
C THR A 55 10.56 1.40 6.63
N THR A 56 9.62 0.82 5.89
CA THR A 56 8.49 1.56 5.35
C THR A 56 7.26 1.47 6.26
N GLY A 57 7.40 0.94 7.46
CA GLY A 57 6.36 1.01 8.49
C GLY A 57 6.36 2.39 9.08
N VAL A 58 5.37 3.21 8.70
CA VAL A 58 5.39 4.64 9.00
C VAL A 58 4.75 4.99 10.34
N GLY A 59 4.24 4.01 11.05
CA GLY A 59 3.62 4.20 12.36
C GLY A 59 2.12 4.06 12.32
N GLN A 60 1.53 3.94 13.48
CA GLN A 60 0.08 3.83 13.68
C GLN A 60 -0.55 2.67 12.93
N GLY A 61 0.19 1.57 12.80
CA GLY A 61 -0.33 0.36 12.17
C GLY A 61 -0.27 0.36 10.66
N VAL A 62 0.44 1.31 10.03
CA VAL A 62 0.47 1.47 8.58
C VAL A 62 1.86 1.22 8.02
N ALA A 63 1.95 0.49 6.92
CA ALA A 63 3.19 0.34 6.16
C ALA A 63 2.93 0.66 4.69
N ILE A 64 3.92 1.27 4.04
CA ILE A 64 3.83 1.62 2.61
C ILE A 64 5.07 1.08 1.90
N PRO A 65 5.17 -0.25 1.74
CA PRO A 65 6.27 -0.80 0.97
C PRO A 65 6.20 -0.31 -0.47
N HIS A 66 7.34 0.02 -1.06
CA HIS A 66 7.35 0.57 -2.40
C HIS A 66 8.67 0.30 -3.09
N GLY A 67 8.67 0.46 -4.41
CA GLY A 67 9.88 0.27 -5.19
C GLY A 67 9.68 0.69 -6.63
N ARG A 68 10.80 0.74 -7.37
CA ARG A 68 10.81 1.08 -8.78
C ARG A 68 11.29 -0.12 -9.59
N LEU A 69 10.65 -0.35 -10.73
CA LEU A 69 10.96 -1.48 -11.59
C LEU A 69 11.12 -1.02 -13.04
N ALA A 70 12.17 -1.54 -13.71
CA ALA A 70 12.53 -1.08 -15.04
C ALA A 70 11.46 -1.29 -16.10
N ASP A 71 10.76 -2.42 -16.06
CA ASP A 71 9.83 -2.77 -17.12
C ASP A 71 8.39 -2.44 -16.80
N LEU A 72 8.16 -1.69 -15.73
CA LEU A 72 6.82 -1.32 -15.34
C LEU A 72 6.36 -0.14 -16.19
N LYS A 73 5.13 -0.21 -16.71
CA LYS A 73 4.63 0.81 -17.64
C LYS A 73 3.86 1.93 -16.97
N GLY A 74 3.43 1.73 -15.74
CA GLY A 74 2.69 2.74 -14.98
C GLY A 74 2.84 2.49 -13.51
N ILE A 75 2.19 3.31 -12.69
CA ILE A 75 2.22 3.14 -11.24
C ILE A 75 1.10 2.20 -10.84
N TYR A 76 1.44 1.20 -10.01
CA TYR A 76 0.49 0.21 -9.53
C TYR A 76 0.44 0.24 -8.01
N GLY A 77 -0.77 0.24 -7.47
CA GLY A 77 -0.99 0.14 -6.04
C GLY A 77 -1.70 -1.16 -5.70
N LEU A 78 -1.50 -1.63 -4.48
CA LEU A 78 -2.20 -2.78 -3.94
C LEU A 78 -2.38 -2.53 -2.45
N PHE A 79 -3.61 -2.63 -1.98
CA PHE A 79 -3.92 -2.44 -0.57
C PHE A 79 -4.27 -3.77 0.08
N ALA A 80 -3.75 -4.00 1.27
CA ALA A 80 -4.10 -5.21 2.03
C ALA A 80 -4.37 -4.84 3.48
N ARG A 81 -5.47 -5.35 4.03
CA ARG A 81 -5.68 -5.35 5.47
C ARG A 81 -5.29 -6.72 5.98
N LEU A 82 -4.41 -6.77 6.96
CA LEU A 82 -3.94 -8.03 7.50
C LEU A 82 -4.98 -8.60 8.47
N ASP A 83 -5.11 -9.94 8.45
CA ASP A 83 -6.04 -10.64 9.32
C ASP A 83 -5.67 -10.41 10.79
N ALA A 84 -4.39 -10.37 11.08
CA ALA A 84 -3.87 -10.01 12.40
C ALA A 84 -2.66 -9.10 12.22
N PRO A 85 -2.46 -8.12 13.13
CA PRO A 85 -1.30 -7.25 13.02
C PRO A 85 0.02 -8.02 13.14
N ILE A 86 1.05 -7.56 12.46
CA ILE A 86 2.36 -8.21 12.48
C ILE A 86 3.44 -7.22 12.90
N ASP A 87 4.54 -7.74 13.41
CA ASP A 87 5.73 -6.93 13.66
C ASP A 87 6.37 -6.59 12.32
N TYR A 88 6.38 -5.31 11.97
CA TYR A 88 6.93 -4.82 10.70
C TYR A 88 8.23 -4.04 10.92
N ASN A 89 8.68 -3.95 12.17
CA ASN A 89 9.82 -3.13 12.53
C ASN A 89 9.54 -1.66 12.18
N SER A 90 8.34 -1.20 12.52
CA SER A 90 7.91 0.17 12.23
C SER A 90 8.66 1.20 13.04
N VAL A 91 8.63 2.45 12.57
CA VAL A 91 9.34 3.54 13.24
C VAL A 91 8.89 3.77 14.69
N ASP A 92 7.64 3.42 15.01
CA ASP A 92 7.10 3.56 16.37
C ASP A 92 7.00 2.23 17.12
N ASN A 93 7.57 1.16 16.55
CA ASN A 93 7.55 -0.19 17.13
C ASN A 93 6.14 -0.78 17.31
N GLN A 94 5.12 -0.18 16.69
CA GLN A 94 3.78 -0.72 16.74
C GLN A 94 3.54 -1.73 15.62
N PRO A 95 2.72 -2.75 15.84
CA PRO A 95 2.44 -3.73 14.78
C PRO A 95 1.62 -3.11 13.66
N VAL A 96 1.70 -3.71 12.48
CA VAL A 96 1.07 -3.20 11.25
C VAL A 96 -0.08 -4.10 10.85
N ASP A 97 -1.20 -3.49 10.47
CA ASP A 97 -2.36 -4.20 9.94
C ASP A 97 -2.89 -3.60 8.62
N LEU A 98 -2.46 -2.40 8.26
CA LEU A 98 -2.86 -1.77 7.00
C LEU A 98 -1.62 -1.55 6.13
N VAL A 99 -1.65 -2.07 4.91
CA VAL A 99 -0.49 -2.04 4.03
C VAL A 99 -0.88 -1.53 2.65
N PHE A 100 -0.15 -0.55 2.14
CA PHE A 100 -0.34 -0.09 0.78
C PHE A 100 0.99 -0.26 0.02
N LEU A 101 1.00 -1.20 -0.93
CA LEU A 101 2.15 -1.43 -1.78
C LEU A 101 2.09 -0.46 -2.96
N LEU A 102 3.21 0.16 -3.29
CA LEU A 102 3.27 1.08 -4.42
C LEU A 102 4.47 0.73 -5.29
N LEU A 103 4.22 0.43 -6.57
CA LEU A 103 5.27 0.12 -7.53
C LEU A 103 5.23 1.14 -8.65
N ALA A 104 6.39 1.66 -9.05
CA ALA A 104 6.50 2.69 -10.07
C ALA A 104 7.57 2.36 -11.08
N PRO A 105 7.45 2.87 -12.33
CA PRO A 105 8.52 2.74 -13.31
C PRO A 105 9.77 3.45 -12.82
N GLU A 106 10.94 2.97 -13.21
CA GLU A 106 12.20 3.61 -12.82
C GLU A 106 12.28 5.07 -13.23
N GLY A 107 11.68 5.42 -14.36
CA GLY A 107 11.71 6.79 -14.84
C GLY A 107 10.60 7.69 -14.30
N ALA A 108 9.78 7.21 -13.36
CA ALA A 108 8.62 7.95 -12.91
C ALA A 108 8.94 9.22 -12.11
N GLY A 109 10.06 9.24 -11.40
CA GLY A 109 10.51 10.46 -10.72
C GLY A 109 9.44 11.15 -9.90
N ALA A 110 9.02 12.31 -10.40
CA ALA A 110 8.04 13.14 -9.70
C ALA A 110 6.70 12.46 -9.49
N ASP A 111 6.26 11.64 -10.44
CA ASP A 111 4.98 10.93 -10.31
C ASP A 111 5.03 9.91 -9.18
N HIS A 112 6.16 9.25 -8.99
CA HIS A 112 6.33 8.33 -7.87
C HIS A 112 6.21 9.08 -6.53
N LEU A 113 6.85 10.23 -6.43
CA LEU A 113 6.77 11.04 -5.21
C LEU A 113 5.36 11.53 -4.95
N LYS A 114 4.64 11.94 -6.00
CA LYS A 114 3.25 12.36 -5.87
C LYS A 114 2.37 11.21 -5.39
N ALA A 115 2.58 10.02 -5.94
CA ALA A 115 1.83 8.84 -5.53
C ALA A 115 2.08 8.50 -4.06
N LEU A 116 3.34 8.50 -3.64
CA LEU A 116 3.69 8.25 -2.24
C LEU A 116 3.06 9.28 -1.31
N ALA A 117 3.12 10.55 -1.69
CA ALA A 117 2.54 11.61 -0.88
C ALA A 117 1.03 11.43 -0.76
N ARG A 118 0.37 11.05 -1.85
CA ARG A 118 -1.07 10.86 -1.86
C ARG A 118 -1.49 9.70 -0.96
N VAL A 119 -0.80 8.57 -1.06
CA VAL A 119 -1.07 7.40 -0.23
C VAL A 119 -0.76 7.71 1.24
N SER A 120 0.35 8.36 1.49
CA SER A 120 0.74 8.72 2.85
C SER A 120 -0.30 9.64 3.51
N ARG A 121 -0.80 10.62 2.76
CA ARG A 121 -1.81 11.53 3.29
C ARG A 121 -3.11 10.78 3.62
N LEU A 122 -3.52 9.89 2.75
CA LEU A 122 -4.72 9.09 2.98
C LEU A 122 -4.59 8.26 4.26
N LEU A 123 -3.47 7.57 4.42
CA LEU A 123 -3.29 6.64 5.53
C LEU A 123 -2.81 7.30 6.82
N ARG A 124 -2.54 8.60 6.80
CA ARG A 124 -2.36 9.36 8.04
C ARG A 124 -3.69 9.86 8.59
N ASN A 125 -4.75 9.79 7.82
CA ASN A 125 -6.08 10.18 8.27
C ASN A 125 -6.63 9.08 9.17
N GLN A 126 -6.74 9.35 10.46
CA GLN A 126 -7.18 8.36 11.43
C GLN A 126 -8.60 7.88 11.18
N ALA A 127 -9.48 8.77 10.75
CA ALA A 127 -10.86 8.40 10.45
C ALA A 127 -10.91 7.42 9.27
N ALA A 128 -10.10 7.65 8.25
CA ALA A 128 -10.04 6.73 7.11
C ALA A 128 -9.51 5.36 7.54
N CYS A 129 -8.47 5.33 8.38
CA CYS A 129 -7.93 4.06 8.87
C CYS A 129 -8.93 3.30 9.72
N GLU A 130 -9.71 4.00 10.55
CA GLU A 130 -10.74 3.35 11.35
C GLU A 130 -11.81 2.74 10.46
N LYS A 131 -12.22 3.45 9.41
CA LYS A 131 -13.19 2.92 8.45
C LYS A 131 -12.64 1.69 7.73
N LEU A 132 -11.36 1.74 7.33
CA LEU A 132 -10.74 0.60 6.68
C LEU A 132 -10.68 -0.62 7.60
N ARG A 133 -10.40 -0.40 8.88
CA ARG A 133 -10.34 -1.50 9.85
C ARG A 133 -11.71 -2.08 10.15
N SER A 134 -12.77 -1.29 9.99
CA SER A 134 -14.15 -1.72 10.24
C SER A 134 -14.85 -2.25 9.00
N ALA A 135 -14.33 -1.99 7.81
CA ALA A 135 -14.97 -2.41 6.58
C ALA A 135 -15.01 -3.94 6.49
N ARG A 136 -16.11 -4.47 5.97
CA ARG A 136 -16.29 -5.93 5.93
C ARG A 136 -15.92 -6.56 4.60
N THR A 137 -15.82 -5.75 3.54
CA THR A 137 -15.56 -6.29 2.20
C THR A 137 -14.48 -5.50 1.51
N ALA A 138 -13.86 -6.11 0.51
CA ALA A 138 -12.88 -5.42 -0.32
C ALA A 138 -13.53 -4.25 -1.05
N GLU A 139 -14.78 -4.41 -1.49
CA GLU A 139 -15.51 -3.34 -2.17
C GLU A 139 -15.68 -2.12 -1.27
N ALA A 140 -16.03 -2.34 0.01
CA ALA A 140 -16.17 -1.24 0.95
C ALA A 140 -14.82 -0.55 1.19
N MET A 141 -13.74 -1.32 1.28
CA MET A 141 -12.41 -0.75 1.45
C MET A 141 -12.01 0.06 0.23
N PHE A 142 -12.27 -0.45 -0.97
CA PHE A 142 -11.95 0.27 -2.20
C PHE A 142 -12.70 1.60 -2.25
N ALA A 143 -13.96 1.62 -1.85
CA ALA A 143 -14.75 2.86 -1.80
C ALA A 143 -14.13 3.88 -0.84
N ILE A 144 -13.68 3.41 0.34
CA ILE A 144 -13.04 4.30 1.31
C ILE A 144 -11.72 4.85 0.75
N LEU A 145 -10.92 3.97 0.16
CA LEU A 145 -9.60 4.36 -0.37
C LEU A 145 -9.71 5.35 -1.52
N THR A 146 -10.76 5.26 -2.31
CA THR A 146 -10.93 6.09 -3.50
C THR A 146 -11.88 7.26 -3.30
N GLU A 147 -12.31 7.50 -2.08
CA GLU A 147 -13.18 8.63 -1.77
C GLU A 147 -12.50 9.93 -2.14
N PRO A 148 -13.20 10.85 -2.81
CA PRO A 148 -12.58 12.11 -3.21
C PRO A 148 -12.12 12.93 -2.01
N THR A 149 -10.84 13.31 -2.00
CA THR A 149 -10.33 14.10 -0.89
C THR A 149 -10.94 15.47 -0.86
N GLY A 150 -11.23 16.01 -2.01
CA GLY A 150 -11.86 17.32 -2.04
C GLY A 150 -13.15 17.31 -1.27
N GLY A 151 -13.93 16.28 -1.46
CA GLY A 151 -15.15 16.19 -0.73
C GLY A 151 -14.90 16.07 0.74
N ALA A 152 -13.99 15.22 1.08
CA ALA A 152 -13.70 15.02 2.45
C ALA A 152 -13.18 16.28 3.05
N GLY A 153 -12.29 16.86 2.35
CA GLY A 153 -11.72 17.99 2.94
C GLY A 153 -12.71 19.07 3.03
N ALA A 154 -13.43 19.14 2.07
CA ALA A 154 -14.29 20.26 2.06
C ALA A 154 -15.11 20.21 3.22
N GLN A 155 -15.36 19.14 3.47
CA GLN A 155 -16.12 19.18 4.36
C GLN A 155 -15.76 19.42 5.53
N ALA A 156 -14.99 19.15 5.48
CA ALA A 156 -14.50 19.38 6.63
C ALA A 156 -14.81 20.67 6.94
N ALA A 157 -15.19 21.22 6.12
CA ALA A 157 -15.40 22.56 6.47
C ALA A 157 -16.01 22.76 7.75
#